data_6e5db9cb17ec54e4c4ac070f9731ca8a
#
_entry.id   6e5db9cb17ec54e4c4ac070f9731ca8a
#
_cell.length_a   1.000
_cell.length_b   1.000
_cell.length_c   1.000
_cell.angle_alpha   90.00
_cell.angle_beta   90.00
_cell.angle_gamma   90.00
#
_symmetry.space_group_name_H-M   'P 1'
#
loop_
_entity.id
_entity.type
_entity.pdbx_description
1 polymer ?
#
loop_
_entity_poly.entity_id
_entity_poly.type
_entity_poly.pdbx_seq_one_letter_code
_entity_poly.pdbx_strand_id
1 'polypeptide(L)'
;TGSGCILLSALQERKKCLGIGTDISNQAIKVAKYNAKIQHLENRCKFYQADIDNICSSKYDLITSNPPYIIKNKIRNLEEDVKSFEPKLALDGGNDGISVIKLLINKSSILLKKNGKMIIEIENKLLFKIKKLLIKKKFYLEKITKDLSNKNRCITCIKLI
;
A
#
# COMPACT_ATOMS: atom_id res chain seq x y z
N THR A 1 -2.36 -4.75 -4.06
CA THR A 1 -3.14 -3.92 -5.01
C THR A 1 -4.64 -4.22 -4.95
N GLY A 2 -5.01 -5.40 -4.44
CA GLY A 2 -6.40 -5.83 -4.36
C GLY A 2 -7.09 -5.80 -5.73
N SER A 3 -8.28 -5.23 -5.77
CA SER A 3 -9.07 -5.03 -7.00
C SER A 3 -8.48 -3.99 -7.97
N GLY A 4 -7.35 -3.37 -7.64
CA GLY A 4 -6.75 -2.27 -8.42
C GLY A 4 -7.34 -0.89 -8.13
N CYS A 5 -8.27 -0.77 -7.19
CA CYS A 5 -9.06 0.45 -6.96
C CYS A 5 -8.19 1.72 -6.84
N ILE A 6 -7.17 1.72 -5.99
CA ILE A 6 -6.31 2.91 -5.78
C ILE A 6 -5.57 3.29 -7.06
N LEU A 7 -4.99 2.30 -7.76
CA LEU A 7 -4.24 2.55 -8.98
C LEU A 7 -5.15 3.06 -10.10
N LEU A 8 -6.27 2.40 -10.32
CA LEU A 8 -7.20 2.76 -11.41
C LEU A 8 -7.82 4.14 -11.18
N SER A 9 -8.22 4.48 -9.96
CA SER A 9 -8.71 5.81 -9.61
C SER A 9 -7.63 6.89 -9.85
N ALA A 10 -6.39 6.62 -9.45
CA ALA A 10 -5.28 7.56 -9.69
C ALA A 10 -5.03 7.77 -11.20
N LEU A 11 -5.14 6.71 -12.01
CA LEU A 11 -4.97 6.82 -13.46
C LEU A 11 -6.13 7.54 -14.15
N GLN A 12 -7.35 7.41 -13.67
CA GLN A 12 -8.49 8.18 -14.18
C GLN A 12 -8.28 9.68 -13.96
N GLU A 13 -7.86 10.07 -12.76
CA GLU A 13 -7.58 11.48 -12.42
C GLU A 13 -6.34 12.03 -13.13
N ARG A 14 -5.35 11.21 -13.39
CA ARG A 14 -4.04 11.61 -13.93
C ARG A 14 -3.78 10.98 -15.31
N LYS A 15 -4.34 11.56 -16.36
CA LYS A 15 -4.34 11.00 -17.74
C LYS A 15 -2.96 10.68 -18.31
N LYS A 16 -1.90 11.38 -17.87
CA LYS A 16 -0.52 11.19 -18.36
C LYS A 16 0.28 10.16 -17.54
N CYS A 17 -0.28 9.63 -16.44
CA CYS A 17 0.42 8.67 -15.60
C CYS A 17 0.29 7.24 -16.13
N LEU A 18 1.31 6.45 -15.88
CA LEU A 18 1.34 4.99 -16.04
C LEU A 18 1.47 4.35 -14.66
N GLY A 19 1.01 3.13 -14.50
CA GLY A 19 1.05 2.49 -13.20
C GLY A 19 1.29 0.99 -13.23
N ILE A 20 1.81 0.49 -12.11
CA ILE A 20 2.02 -0.93 -11.85
C ILE A 20 1.33 -1.29 -10.55
N GLY A 21 0.48 -2.30 -10.58
CA GLY A 21 -0.12 -2.90 -9.40
C GLY A 21 0.46 -4.27 -9.13
N THR A 22 0.79 -4.56 -7.88
CA THR A 22 1.27 -5.88 -7.46
C THR A 22 0.43 -6.42 -6.31
N ASP A 23 0.23 -7.72 -6.28
CA ASP A 23 -0.42 -8.44 -5.20
C ASP A 23 0.13 -9.86 -5.12
N ILE A 24 0.15 -10.45 -3.93
CA ILE A 24 0.52 -11.85 -3.74
C ILE A 24 -0.59 -12.79 -4.22
N SER A 25 -1.83 -12.32 -4.21
CA SER A 25 -3.02 -13.06 -4.66
C SER A 25 -3.18 -12.97 -6.18
N ASN A 26 -3.08 -14.12 -6.86
CA ASN A 26 -3.39 -14.18 -8.28
C ASN A 26 -4.86 -13.83 -8.57
N GLN A 27 -5.76 -14.14 -7.65
CA GLN A 27 -7.18 -13.78 -7.79
C GLN A 27 -7.38 -12.27 -7.75
N ALA A 28 -6.72 -11.55 -6.83
CA ALA A 28 -6.72 -10.08 -6.80
C ALA A 28 -6.21 -9.50 -8.11
N ILE A 29 -5.11 -10.05 -8.65
CA ILE A 29 -4.56 -9.62 -9.94
C ILE A 29 -5.54 -9.83 -11.11
N LYS A 30 -6.27 -10.96 -11.13
CA LYS A 30 -7.31 -11.20 -12.14
C LYS A 30 -8.42 -10.15 -12.07
N VAL A 31 -8.89 -9.85 -10.87
CA VAL A 31 -9.92 -8.81 -10.65
C VAL A 31 -9.41 -7.43 -11.07
N ALA A 32 -8.17 -7.06 -10.68
CA ALA A 32 -7.59 -5.78 -11.05
C ALA A 32 -7.45 -5.61 -12.58
N LYS A 33 -7.03 -6.66 -13.30
CA LYS A 33 -6.97 -6.67 -14.77
C LYS A 33 -8.35 -6.52 -15.40
N TYR A 34 -9.36 -7.21 -14.87
CA TYR A 34 -10.73 -7.10 -15.33
C TYR A 34 -11.28 -5.67 -15.14
N ASN A 35 -11.06 -5.10 -13.96
CA ASN A 35 -11.47 -3.72 -13.67
C ASN A 35 -10.76 -2.69 -14.57
N ALA A 36 -9.47 -2.90 -14.87
CA ALA A 36 -8.73 -2.04 -15.79
C ALA A 36 -9.33 -2.06 -17.21
N LYS A 37 -9.74 -3.25 -17.67
CA LYS A 37 -10.38 -3.41 -18.99
C LYS A 37 -11.73 -2.70 -19.05
N ILE A 38 -12.59 -2.87 -18.04
CA ILE A 38 -13.89 -2.18 -17.97
C ILE A 38 -13.73 -0.66 -18.01
N GLN A 39 -12.67 -0.14 -17.35
CA GLN A 39 -12.39 1.29 -17.28
C GLN A 39 -11.54 1.81 -18.42
N HIS A 40 -11.21 0.99 -19.43
CA HIS A 40 -10.37 1.33 -20.57
C HIS A 40 -8.98 1.87 -20.19
N LEU A 41 -8.40 1.30 -19.11
CA LEU A 41 -7.10 1.70 -18.57
C LEU A 41 -5.99 0.65 -18.78
N GLU A 42 -6.27 -0.46 -19.47
CA GLU A 42 -5.35 -1.59 -19.65
C GLU A 42 -4.04 -1.20 -20.36
N ASN A 43 -4.08 -0.19 -21.24
CA ASN A 43 -2.90 0.32 -21.91
C ASN A 43 -2.03 1.23 -21.02
N ARG A 44 -2.53 1.63 -19.86
CA ARG A 44 -1.85 2.54 -18.92
C ARG A 44 -1.43 1.89 -17.64
N CYS A 45 -1.79 0.64 -17.41
CA CYS A 45 -1.39 -0.10 -16.21
C CYS A 45 -1.00 -1.54 -16.52
N LYS A 46 -0.15 -2.07 -15.64
CA LYS A 46 0.23 -3.50 -15.64
C LYS A 46 0.04 -4.06 -14.24
N PHE A 47 -0.42 -5.31 -14.16
CA PHE A 47 -0.62 -6.01 -12.90
C PHE A 47 0.17 -7.30 -12.87
N TYR A 48 0.95 -7.50 -11.79
CA TYR A 48 1.81 -8.65 -11.59
C TYR A 48 1.51 -9.34 -10.26
N GLN A 49 1.48 -10.66 -10.29
CA GLN A 49 1.51 -11.42 -9.05
C GLN A 49 2.94 -11.38 -8.49
N ALA A 50 3.15 -10.67 -7.42
CA ALA A 50 4.45 -10.55 -6.77
C ALA A 50 4.31 -10.16 -5.31
N ASP A 51 5.19 -10.71 -4.48
CA ASP A 51 5.44 -10.16 -3.15
C ASP A 51 6.21 -8.85 -3.27
N ILE A 52 6.05 -7.97 -2.29
CA ILE A 52 6.74 -6.69 -2.24
C ILE A 52 8.26 -6.84 -2.29
N ASP A 53 8.81 -7.92 -1.76
CA ASP A 53 10.25 -8.22 -1.80
C ASP A 53 10.75 -8.56 -3.20
N ASN A 54 9.88 -9.06 -4.05
CA ASN A 54 10.21 -9.47 -5.41
C ASN A 54 10.03 -8.35 -6.45
N ILE A 55 9.62 -7.15 -6.02
CA ILE A 55 9.53 -6.00 -6.90
C ILE A 55 10.95 -5.52 -7.20
N CYS A 56 11.39 -5.73 -8.44
CA CYS A 56 12.70 -5.33 -8.91
C CYS A 56 12.64 -4.06 -9.76
N SER A 57 13.63 -3.23 -9.58
CA SER A 57 14.21 -2.21 -10.44
C SER A 57 13.28 -1.38 -11.36
N SER A 58 12.61 -0.44 -10.79
CA SER A 58 12.22 0.81 -11.46
C SER A 58 12.27 1.92 -10.43
N LYS A 59 12.52 3.13 -10.87
CA LYS A 59 12.42 4.30 -9.99
C LYS A 59 11.05 4.92 -10.18
N TYR A 60 10.24 4.87 -9.15
CA TYR A 60 8.85 5.37 -9.14
C TYR A 60 8.79 6.80 -8.61
N ASP A 61 7.87 7.57 -9.14
CA ASP A 61 7.54 8.91 -8.62
C ASP A 61 6.61 8.82 -7.41
N LEU A 62 5.74 7.79 -7.38
CA LEU A 62 4.77 7.54 -6.32
C LEU A 62 4.64 6.05 -6.06
N ILE A 63 4.62 5.69 -4.78
CA ILE A 63 4.22 4.36 -4.29
C ILE A 63 3.03 4.55 -3.34
N THR A 64 1.95 3.82 -3.58
CA THR A 64 0.78 3.80 -2.70
C THR A 64 0.52 2.40 -2.19
N SER A 65 0.10 2.26 -0.94
CA SER A 65 -0.26 0.96 -0.37
C SER A 65 -1.28 1.10 0.76
N ASN A 66 -2.20 0.14 0.80
CA ASN A 66 -2.98 -0.18 1.99
C ASN A 66 -2.49 -1.55 2.50
N PRO A 67 -1.42 -1.60 3.32
CA PRO A 67 -0.85 -2.86 3.78
C PRO A 67 -1.65 -3.41 4.95
N PRO A 68 -1.66 -4.74 5.18
CA PRO A 68 -2.23 -5.32 6.38
C PRO A 68 -1.48 -4.82 7.64
N TYR A 69 -2.23 -4.47 8.68
CA TYR A 69 -1.70 -3.94 9.93
C TYR A 69 -2.30 -4.57 11.19
N ILE A 70 -3.16 -5.58 11.04
CA ILE A 70 -3.77 -6.25 12.19
C ILE A 70 -2.78 -7.25 12.78
N ILE A 71 -2.58 -7.19 14.09
CA ILE A 71 -1.73 -8.15 14.80
C ILE A 71 -2.32 -9.56 14.63
N LYS A 72 -1.50 -10.53 14.21
CA LYS A 72 -1.91 -11.90 13.89
C LYS A 72 -2.83 -12.53 14.94
N ASN A 73 -2.50 -12.39 16.21
CA ASN A 73 -3.31 -12.95 17.31
C ASN A 73 -4.65 -12.25 17.50
N LYS A 74 -4.84 -11.03 16.97
CA LYS A 74 -6.09 -10.27 17.06
C LYS A 74 -7.05 -10.56 15.91
N ILE A 75 -6.60 -11.20 14.84
CA ILE A 75 -7.45 -11.56 13.70
C ILE A 75 -8.61 -12.47 14.14
N ARG A 76 -8.38 -13.33 15.14
CA ARG A 76 -9.42 -14.21 15.70
C ARG A 76 -10.56 -13.46 16.39
N ASN A 77 -10.31 -12.24 16.85
CA ASN A 77 -11.25 -11.41 17.61
C ASN A 77 -11.93 -10.32 16.76
N LEU A 78 -11.76 -10.37 15.44
CA LEU A 78 -12.45 -9.46 14.52
C LEU A 78 -13.94 -9.83 14.40
N GLU A 79 -14.72 -8.87 13.94
CA GLU A 79 -16.12 -9.10 13.60
C GLU A 79 -16.27 -10.21 12.55
N GLU A 80 -17.36 -10.97 12.63
CA GLU A 80 -17.58 -12.16 11.79
C GLU A 80 -17.58 -11.80 10.30
N ASP A 81 -18.14 -10.65 9.93
CA ASP A 81 -18.16 -10.14 8.56
C ASP A 81 -16.77 -9.94 8.00
N VAL A 82 -15.85 -9.35 8.78
CA VAL A 82 -14.46 -9.15 8.36
C VAL A 82 -13.73 -10.49 8.17
N LYS A 83 -13.96 -11.44 9.10
CA LYS A 83 -13.33 -12.78 9.02
C LYS A 83 -13.82 -13.60 7.84
N SER A 84 -15.11 -13.48 7.50
CA SER A 84 -15.76 -14.30 6.49
C SER A 84 -15.51 -13.81 5.08
N PHE A 85 -15.38 -12.50 4.90
CA PHE A 85 -15.28 -11.88 3.57
C PHE A 85 -13.90 -11.37 3.21
N GLU A 86 -13.02 -11.11 4.20
CA GLU A 86 -11.66 -10.62 3.92
C GLU A 86 -10.63 -11.77 3.98
N PRO A 87 -9.78 -11.93 2.96
CA PRO A 87 -8.70 -12.91 3.01
C PRO A 87 -7.77 -12.65 4.20
N LYS A 88 -7.45 -13.68 4.99
CA LYS A 88 -6.55 -13.56 6.16
C LYS A 88 -5.22 -12.87 5.82
N LEU A 89 -4.68 -13.10 4.64
CA LEU A 89 -3.46 -12.45 4.15
C LEU A 89 -3.60 -10.95 3.96
N ALA A 90 -4.79 -10.45 3.67
CA ALA A 90 -5.07 -9.01 3.55
C ALA A 90 -5.16 -8.30 4.91
N LEU A 91 -5.25 -9.06 6.01
CA LEU A 91 -5.41 -8.56 7.38
C LEU A 91 -4.14 -8.69 8.21
N ASP A 92 -3.30 -9.72 7.95
CA ASP A 92 -2.17 -10.12 8.80
C ASP A 92 -0.98 -9.17 8.66
N GLY A 93 -0.83 -8.25 9.62
CA GLY A 93 0.31 -7.34 9.75
C GLY A 93 1.51 -7.94 10.51
N GLY A 94 1.49 -9.24 10.80
CA GLY A 94 2.52 -9.93 11.57
C GLY A 94 2.30 -9.85 13.09
N ASN A 95 3.31 -10.27 13.85
CA ASN A 95 3.20 -10.38 15.30
C ASN A 95 3.06 -9.03 16.02
N ASP A 96 3.54 -7.95 15.42
CA ASP A 96 3.53 -6.59 15.98
C ASP A 96 2.66 -5.60 15.17
N GLY A 97 1.99 -6.06 14.11
CA GLY A 97 1.14 -5.27 13.22
C GLY A 97 1.92 -4.31 12.32
N ILE A 98 3.25 -4.31 12.36
CA ILE A 98 4.10 -3.37 11.60
C ILE A 98 5.05 -4.07 10.62
N SER A 99 5.07 -5.40 10.62
CA SER A 99 6.03 -6.19 9.83
C SER A 99 5.93 -5.86 8.34
N VAL A 100 4.73 -5.87 7.77
CA VAL A 100 4.52 -5.55 6.34
C VAL A 100 4.81 -4.08 6.05
N ILE A 101 4.42 -3.16 6.93
CA ILE A 101 4.72 -1.72 6.80
C ILE A 101 6.23 -1.47 6.82
N LYS A 102 6.98 -2.18 7.67
CA LYS A 102 8.45 -2.11 7.75
C LYS A 102 9.11 -2.53 6.44
N LEU A 103 8.63 -3.65 5.88
CA LEU A 103 9.06 -4.15 4.58
C LEU A 103 8.76 -3.14 3.47
N LEU A 104 7.54 -2.61 3.43
CA LEU A 104 7.10 -1.59 2.48
C LEU A 104 7.98 -0.33 2.54
N ILE A 105 8.26 0.22 3.73
CA ILE A 105 9.13 1.38 3.90
C ILE A 105 10.55 1.09 3.42
N ASN A 106 11.10 -0.08 3.76
CA ASN A 106 12.42 -0.51 3.30
C ASN A 106 12.48 -0.57 1.76
N LYS A 107 11.50 -1.22 1.15
CA LYS A 107 11.45 -1.39 -0.30
C LYS A 107 11.21 -0.06 -1.01
N SER A 108 10.32 0.77 -0.49
CA SER A 108 10.05 2.11 -1.03
C SER A 108 11.29 3.00 -0.98
N SER A 109 12.17 2.85 0.03
CA SER A 109 13.43 3.60 0.09
C SER A 109 14.40 3.25 -1.06
N ILE A 110 14.25 2.09 -1.67
CA ILE A 110 15.04 1.65 -2.83
C ILE A 110 14.35 2.03 -4.14
N LEU A 111 13.04 1.79 -4.22
CA LEU A 111 12.26 1.88 -5.45
C LEU A 111 11.84 3.32 -5.82
N LEU A 112 11.73 4.23 -4.85
CA LEU A 112 11.38 5.62 -5.14
C LEU A 112 12.55 6.40 -5.72
N LYS A 113 12.25 7.31 -6.61
CA LYS A 113 13.16 8.38 -7.01
C LYS A 113 13.45 9.30 -5.82
N LYS A 114 14.52 10.08 -5.88
CA LYS A 114 14.68 11.24 -5.00
C LYS A 114 13.48 12.17 -5.14
N ASN A 115 12.95 12.68 -4.04
CA ASN A 115 11.72 13.46 -3.95
C ASN A 115 10.45 12.68 -4.36
N GLY A 116 10.56 11.39 -4.65
CA GLY A 116 9.39 10.52 -4.87
C GLY A 116 8.57 10.38 -3.58
N LYS A 117 7.28 10.17 -3.73
CA LYS A 117 6.34 10.11 -2.62
C LYS A 117 5.90 8.70 -2.31
N MET A 118 5.70 8.42 -1.03
CA MET A 118 5.04 7.22 -0.53
C MET A 118 3.78 7.63 0.22
N ILE A 119 2.64 7.02 -0.12
CA ILE A 119 1.36 7.21 0.56
C ILE A 119 0.91 5.86 1.09
N ILE A 120 0.75 5.73 2.41
CA ILE A 120 0.33 4.46 3.02
C ILE A 120 -0.79 4.68 4.02
N GLU A 121 -1.75 3.74 4.00
CA GLU A 121 -2.73 3.62 5.07
C GLU A 121 -2.10 3.01 6.30
N ILE A 122 -2.49 3.50 7.48
CA ILE A 122 -1.95 3.07 8.76
C ILE A 122 -3.04 2.94 9.82
N GLU A 123 -2.81 2.14 10.85
CA GLU A 123 -3.55 2.23 12.10
C GLU A 123 -2.94 3.33 12.98
N ASN A 124 -3.79 4.19 13.57
CA ASN A 124 -3.35 5.32 14.39
C ASN A 124 -2.35 4.92 15.49
N LYS A 125 -2.55 3.77 16.12
CA LYS A 125 -1.66 3.25 17.20
C LYS A 125 -0.24 2.96 16.73
N LEU A 126 -0.04 2.71 15.44
CA LEU A 126 1.26 2.38 14.86
C LEU A 126 2.06 3.62 14.45
N LEU A 127 1.45 4.81 14.39
CA LEU A 127 2.05 6.03 13.87
C LEU A 127 3.42 6.34 14.51
N PHE A 128 3.56 6.20 15.83
CA PHE A 128 4.82 6.49 16.51
C PHE A 128 5.97 5.56 16.07
N LYS A 129 5.68 4.26 15.93
CA LYS A 129 6.66 3.28 15.46
C LYS A 129 7.03 3.56 14.00
N ILE A 130 6.04 3.90 13.17
CA ILE A 130 6.23 4.22 11.76
C ILE A 130 7.12 5.46 11.61
N LYS A 131 6.88 6.53 12.36
CA LYS A 131 7.73 7.74 12.34
C LYS A 131 9.21 7.42 12.57
N LYS A 132 9.53 6.57 13.55
CA LYS A 132 10.92 6.13 13.80
C LYS A 132 11.54 5.41 12.59
N LEU A 133 10.77 4.57 11.92
CA LEU A 133 11.22 3.85 10.72
C LEU A 133 11.46 4.81 9.54
N LEU A 134 10.57 5.77 9.34
CA LEU A 134 10.68 6.78 8.28
C LEU A 134 11.97 7.58 8.42
N ILE A 135 12.27 8.09 9.62
CA ILE A 135 13.51 8.82 9.90
C ILE A 135 14.73 7.96 9.58
N LYS A 136 14.76 6.70 10.05
CA LYS A 136 15.87 5.76 9.80
C LYS A 136 16.09 5.51 8.30
N LYS A 137 15.02 5.58 7.49
CA LYS A 137 15.05 5.34 6.03
C LYS A 137 15.09 6.63 5.20
N LYS A 138 15.37 7.77 5.85
CA LYS A 138 15.52 9.08 5.21
C LYS A 138 14.28 9.54 4.44
N PHE A 139 13.11 9.28 5.02
CA PHE A 139 11.86 9.84 4.59
C PHE A 139 11.48 11.05 5.45
N TYR A 140 11.00 12.09 4.79
CA TYR A 140 10.32 13.21 5.42
C TYR A 140 8.83 12.95 5.48
N LEU A 141 8.22 13.05 6.65
CA LEU A 141 6.78 12.94 6.83
C LEU A 141 6.12 14.28 6.45
N GLU A 142 5.55 14.34 5.25
CA GLU A 142 4.96 15.55 4.69
C GLU A 142 3.57 15.84 5.29
N LYS A 143 2.73 14.80 5.39
CA LYS A 143 1.33 14.97 5.79
C LYS A 143 0.81 13.75 6.54
N ILE A 144 -0.08 14.00 7.50
CA ILE A 144 -0.92 12.97 8.12
C ILE A 144 -2.38 13.35 7.81
N THR A 145 -3.12 12.41 7.22
CA THR A 145 -4.54 12.57 6.90
C THR A 145 -5.37 11.73 7.86
N LYS A 146 -6.41 12.32 8.40
CA LYS A 146 -7.35 11.66 9.29
C LYS A 146 -8.56 11.13 8.52
N ASP A 147 -9.18 10.09 9.08
CA ASP A 147 -10.46 9.59 8.62
C ASP A 147 -11.65 10.43 9.14
N LEU A 148 -12.86 10.05 8.76
CA LEU A 148 -14.09 10.71 9.20
C LEU A 148 -14.31 10.63 10.73
N SER A 149 -13.68 9.67 11.40
CA SER A 149 -13.66 9.52 12.87
C SER A 149 -12.54 10.33 13.53
N ASN A 150 -11.87 11.24 12.80
CA ASN A 150 -10.76 12.07 13.27
C ASN A 150 -9.52 11.28 13.75
N LYS A 151 -9.37 10.01 13.31
CA LYS A 151 -8.21 9.17 13.61
C LYS A 151 -7.20 9.25 12.46
N ASN A 152 -5.91 9.28 12.79
CA ASN A 152 -4.86 9.25 11.77
C ASN A 152 -4.98 7.95 10.95
N ARG A 153 -5.18 8.09 9.64
CA ARG A 153 -5.48 6.98 8.74
C ARG A 153 -4.49 6.83 7.60
N CYS A 154 -3.95 7.95 7.10
CA CYS A 154 -3.05 7.90 5.98
C CYS A 154 -1.85 8.84 6.21
N ILE A 155 -0.68 8.44 5.78
CA ILE A 155 0.52 9.29 5.80
C ILE A 155 1.09 9.45 4.40
N THR A 156 1.56 10.66 4.12
CA THR A 156 2.33 10.99 2.91
C THR A 156 3.76 11.29 3.32
N CYS A 157 4.70 10.63 2.67
CA CYS A 157 6.13 10.75 2.96
C CYS A 157 6.90 11.06 1.67
N ILE A 158 7.97 11.84 1.77
CA ILE A 158 8.89 12.17 0.67
C ILE A 158 10.23 11.51 0.93
N LYS A 159 10.80 10.84 -0.08
CA LYS A 159 12.14 10.30 -0.03
C LYS A 159 13.16 11.43 -0.21
N LEU A 160 14.08 11.60 0.74
CA LEU A 160 15.05 12.70 0.73
C LEU A 160 16.27 12.43 -0.15
N ILE A 161 16.72 11.16 -0.22
CA ILE A 161 17.96 10.76 -0.93
C ILE A 161 17.74 9.52 -1.78
#